data_84350410eedc917c8db049ff4c08177a
#
_entry.id   84350410eedc917c8db049ff4c08177a
#
_cell.length_a   1.000
_cell.length_b   1.000
_cell.length_c   1.000
_cell.angle_alpha   90.00
_cell.angle_beta   90.00
_cell.angle_gamma   90.00
#
_symmetry.space_group_name_H-M   'P 1'
#
loop_
_entity.id
_entity.type
_entity.pdbx_description
1 polymer ?
#
loop_
_entity_poly.entity_id
_entity_poly.type
_entity_poly.pdbx_seq_one_letter_code
_entity_poly.pdbx_strand_id
1 'polypeptide(L)'
;NRFNEETLSTPAEKNSNPVNVSPKELAAIVFTSGSTGPPKGVCYMHKTFDGQISALRENFGMQEGEVDMTTLPIFALFNPALGITTVMPEIDPSKPAKASAQSLVETLVDFEVTTAFASPVIGRKIADWCEHGNLRLPRMNRFFLAGAPSPPQLVEKLASVMDNGQVLIPYGATEALPVSYCTHADVMRARKGIEQGEGSCLGKALPGVSIKLFPVSASPFGNEVEEINEGQVGEICVAGPTVTEEYYRMPGATFDSKFRYDSQIYHRMGDLGYFDVDLSLR
;
A
#
# COMPACT_ATOMS: atom_id res chain seq x y z
N ASN A 1 13.49 5.08 25.43
CA ASN A 1 14.33 3.92 25.70
C ASN A 1 15.28 3.75 24.50
N ARG A 2 16.51 4.22 24.65
CA ARG A 2 17.56 3.89 23.68
C ARG A 2 18.03 2.48 23.99
N PHE A 3 17.98 1.59 23.02
CA PHE A 3 18.72 0.34 23.09
C PHE A 3 20.21 0.71 23.18
N ASN A 4 20.90 0.24 24.21
CA ASN A 4 22.34 0.45 24.30
C ASN A 4 23.05 -0.60 23.43
N GLU A 5 24.27 -0.31 23.00
CA GLU A 5 25.06 -1.19 22.13
C GLU A 5 25.27 -2.61 22.71
N GLU A 6 25.27 -2.76 24.04
CA GLU A 6 25.35 -4.06 24.71
C GLU A 6 24.14 -4.96 24.42
N THR A 7 22.95 -4.41 24.20
CA THR A 7 21.73 -5.19 23.85
C THR A 7 21.82 -5.75 22.44
N LEU A 8 22.57 -5.10 21.54
CA LEU A 8 22.77 -5.54 20.16
C LEU A 8 23.91 -6.55 20.00
N SER A 9 24.79 -6.65 21.01
CA SER A 9 25.97 -7.54 20.97
C SER A 9 25.73 -8.95 21.51
N THR A 10 24.55 -9.24 22.05
CA THR A 10 24.22 -10.60 22.49
C THR A 10 24.06 -11.48 21.25
N PRO A 11 24.95 -12.49 21.02
CA PRO A 11 24.79 -13.37 19.88
C PRO A 11 23.41 -14.04 19.98
N ALA A 12 22.60 -13.95 18.94
CA ALA A 12 21.38 -14.74 18.86
C ALA A 12 21.80 -16.22 19.04
N GLU A 13 21.16 -16.92 19.97
CA GLU A 13 21.38 -18.35 20.11
C GLU A 13 21.16 -19.01 18.76
N LYS A 14 22.20 -19.63 18.20
CA LYS A 14 22.20 -20.26 16.87
C LYS A 14 21.21 -21.43 16.69
N ASN A 15 20.34 -21.67 17.69
CA ASN A 15 19.46 -22.84 17.76
C ASN A 15 17.96 -22.52 17.84
N SER A 16 17.49 -21.38 17.35
CA SER A 16 16.06 -21.22 17.18
C SER A 16 15.63 -21.95 15.88
N ASN A 17 15.17 -23.18 16.04
CA ASN A 17 14.49 -23.85 14.94
C ASN A 17 13.24 -23.04 14.59
N PRO A 18 13.00 -22.71 13.30
CA PRO A 18 11.77 -22.07 12.88
C PRO A 18 10.56 -22.86 13.38
N VAL A 19 9.61 -22.19 14.01
CA VAL A 19 8.36 -22.84 14.41
C VAL A 19 7.49 -22.97 13.15
N ASN A 20 7.04 -24.18 12.86
CA ASN A 20 6.05 -24.39 11.81
C ASN A 20 4.71 -23.83 12.27
N VAL A 21 4.22 -22.79 11.60
CA VAL A 21 2.91 -22.18 11.82
C VAL A 21 1.98 -22.51 10.66
N SER A 22 0.69 -22.66 10.95
CA SER A 22 -0.30 -22.85 9.90
C SER A 22 -0.51 -21.55 9.13
N PRO A 23 -0.65 -21.59 7.78
CA PRO A 23 -1.04 -20.41 7.01
C PRO A 23 -2.32 -19.72 7.49
N LYS A 24 -3.18 -20.45 8.20
CA LYS A 24 -4.46 -19.97 8.74
C LYS A 24 -4.35 -19.45 10.19
N GLU A 25 -3.18 -19.51 10.81
CA GLU A 25 -2.98 -18.92 12.13
C GLU A 25 -2.90 -17.41 12.05
N LEU A 26 -3.39 -16.74 13.10
CA LEU A 26 -3.34 -15.30 13.24
C LEU A 26 -1.89 -14.86 13.49
N ALA A 27 -1.35 -14.05 12.58
CA ALA A 27 0.00 -13.53 12.66
C ALA A 27 0.05 -12.15 13.30
N ALA A 28 -0.92 -11.28 12.97
CA ALA A 28 -0.99 -9.92 13.51
C ALA A 28 -2.42 -9.37 13.50
N ILE A 29 -2.66 -8.37 14.34
CA ILE A 29 -3.87 -7.54 14.31
C ILE A 29 -3.42 -6.12 13.97
N VAL A 30 -3.83 -5.62 12.82
CA VAL A 30 -3.48 -4.28 12.33
C VAL A 30 -4.70 -3.38 12.43
N PHE A 31 -4.57 -2.26 13.15
CA PHE A 31 -5.70 -1.35 13.34
C PHE A 31 -5.82 -0.35 12.19
N THR A 32 -7.06 -0.16 11.70
CA THR A 32 -7.37 0.89 10.73
C THR A 32 -7.38 2.26 11.40
N SER A 33 -7.17 3.32 10.62
CA SER A 33 -7.19 4.71 11.12
C SER A 33 -8.56 5.21 11.56
N GLY A 34 -9.63 4.44 11.29
CA GLY A 34 -10.98 4.76 11.74
C GLY A 34 -11.62 5.98 11.08
N SER A 35 -11.37 6.23 9.79
CA SER A 35 -11.96 7.36 9.06
C SER A 35 -13.50 7.39 9.07
N THR A 36 -14.14 6.24 9.29
CA THR A 36 -15.61 6.08 9.29
C THR A 36 -16.18 5.53 10.59
N GLY A 37 -15.40 5.58 11.69
CA GLY A 37 -15.83 5.05 13.00
C GLY A 37 -14.65 4.67 13.90
N PRO A 38 -14.90 3.94 15.00
CA PRO A 38 -13.83 3.47 15.86
C PRO A 38 -12.86 2.55 15.10
N PRO A 39 -11.55 2.58 15.42
CA PRO A 39 -10.56 1.73 14.78
C PRO A 39 -10.96 0.25 14.84
N LYS A 40 -10.83 -0.44 13.71
CA LYS A 40 -11.11 -1.88 13.60
C LYS A 40 -9.80 -2.65 13.56
N GLY A 41 -9.68 -3.72 14.32
CA GLY A 41 -8.53 -4.62 14.26
C GLY A 41 -8.68 -5.61 13.11
N VAL A 42 -7.88 -5.45 12.06
CA VAL A 42 -7.88 -6.35 10.89
C VAL A 42 -7.03 -7.57 11.20
N CYS A 43 -7.57 -8.77 11.03
CA CYS A 43 -6.86 -10.03 11.27
C CYS A 43 -5.95 -10.38 10.07
N TYR A 44 -4.65 -10.32 10.28
CA TYR A 44 -3.64 -10.78 9.32
C TYR A 44 -3.26 -12.22 9.65
N MET A 45 -3.61 -13.15 8.79
CA MET A 45 -3.16 -14.53 8.87
C MET A 45 -1.78 -14.66 8.23
N HIS A 46 -1.01 -15.72 8.57
CA HIS A 46 0.29 -15.97 7.93
C HIS A 46 0.16 -16.00 6.40
N LYS A 47 -0.86 -16.66 5.84
CA LYS A 47 -1.11 -16.67 4.39
C LYS A 47 -1.32 -15.28 3.78
N THR A 48 -1.86 -14.33 4.55
CA THR A 48 -2.07 -12.95 4.08
C THR A 48 -0.72 -12.24 3.94
N PHE A 49 0.16 -12.38 4.92
CA PHE A 49 1.54 -11.89 4.80
C PHE A 49 2.29 -12.53 3.64
N ASP A 50 2.18 -13.85 3.44
CA ASP A 50 2.81 -14.55 2.31
C ASP A 50 2.33 -13.99 0.97
N GLY A 51 1.02 -13.76 0.83
CA GLY A 51 0.44 -13.14 -0.36
C GLY A 51 0.95 -11.72 -0.61
N GLN A 52 1.07 -10.92 0.45
CA GLN A 52 1.60 -9.55 0.37
C GLN A 52 3.08 -9.52 0.04
N ILE A 53 3.90 -10.37 0.66
CA ILE A 53 5.34 -10.48 0.38
C ILE A 53 5.57 -10.93 -1.06
N SER A 54 4.81 -11.93 -1.55
CA SER A 54 4.87 -12.37 -2.94
C SER A 54 4.52 -11.24 -3.90
N ALA A 55 3.44 -10.48 -3.61
CA ALA A 55 3.05 -9.34 -4.42
C ALA A 55 4.14 -8.27 -4.48
N LEU A 56 4.77 -7.93 -3.35
CA LEU A 56 5.87 -6.95 -3.29
C LEU A 56 7.11 -7.41 -4.08
N ARG A 57 7.47 -8.68 -3.96
CA ARG A 57 8.62 -9.25 -4.66
C ARG A 57 8.39 -9.38 -6.16
N GLU A 58 7.26 -9.94 -6.56
CA GLU A 58 7.01 -10.34 -7.95
C GLU A 58 6.52 -9.18 -8.82
N ASN A 59 5.71 -8.27 -8.27
CA ASN A 59 5.10 -7.20 -9.04
C ASN A 59 5.87 -5.88 -8.94
N PHE A 60 6.54 -5.63 -7.82
CA PHE A 60 7.32 -4.41 -7.65
C PHE A 60 8.83 -4.65 -7.69
N GLY A 61 9.28 -5.90 -7.81
CA GLY A 61 10.69 -6.25 -7.94
C GLY A 61 11.52 -5.88 -6.71
N MET A 62 10.92 -5.88 -5.51
CA MET A 62 11.63 -5.64 -4.26
C MET A 62 12.54 -6.82 -3.93
N GLN A 63 13.81 -6.56 -3.62
CA GLN A 63 14.85 -7.58 -3.48
C GLN A 63 15.63 -7.43 -2.18
N GLU A 64 16.24 -8.54 -1.75
CA GLU A 64 17.17 -8.58 -0.64
C GLU A 64 18.33 -7.59 -0.84
N GLY A 65 18.73 -6.94 0.25
CA GLY A 65 19.83 -5.97 0.24
C GLY A 65 19.42 -4.55 -0.12
N GLU A 66 18.16 -4.31 -0.50
CA GLU A 66 17.65 -2.95 -0.69
C GLU A 66 17.49 -2.21 0.64
N VAL A 67 17.39 -0.89 0.55
CA VAL A 67 17.13 0.01 1.69
C VAL A 67 15.82 0.74 1.43
N ASP A 68 14.86 0.57 2.32
CA ASP A 68 13.55 1.18 2.25
C ASP A 68 13.36 2.26 3.32
N MET A 69 13.03 3.48 2.92
CA MET A 69 12.56 4.52 3.83
C MET A 69 11.04 4.52 3.87
N THR A 70 10.46 4.03 4.97
CA THR A 70 9.02 4.05 5.13
C THR A 70 8.56 5.15 6.08
N THR A 71 7.60 5.97 5.63
CA THR A 71 6.89 6.96 6.45
C THR A 71 5.50 6.47 6.85
N LEU A 72 5.10 5.30 6.35
CA LEU A 72 3.86 4.61 6.67
C LEU A 72 4.21 3.30 7.36
N PRO A 73 4.12 3.20 8.71
CA PRO A 73 4.70 2.12 9.51
C PRO A 73 4.29 0.70 9.11
N ILE A 74 3.09 0.53 8.54
CA ILE A 74 2.61 -0.78 8.11
C ILE A 74 3.53 -1.44 7.06
N PHE A 75 4.15 -0.65 6.19
CA PHE A 75 5.03 -1.19 5.14
C PHE A 75 6.34 -1.75 5.69
N ALA A 76 6.79 -1.28 6.86
CA ALA A 76 7.95 -1.84 7.55
C ALA A 76 7.76 -3.31 7.98
N LEU A 77 6.52 -3.78 8.09
CA LEU A 77 6.22 -5.16 8.50
C LEU A 77 6.67 -6.21 7.46
N PHE A 78 6.80 -5.83 6.19
CA PHE A 78 7.13 -6.75 5.10
C PHE A 78 8.65 -6.85 4.87
N ASN A 79 9.40 -5.80 5.18
CA ASN A 79 10.81 -5.68 4.85
C ASN A 79 11.70 -6.80 5.44
N PRO A 80 11.50 -7.26 6.70
CA PRO A 80 12.30 -8.36 7.25
C PRO A 80 12.19 -9.65 6.43
N ALA A 81 10.99 -9.98 5.94
CA ALA A 81 10.77 -11.18 5.13
C ALA A 81 11.27 -11.03 3.68
N LEU A 82 11.50 -9.81 3.23
CA LEU A 82 12.12 -9.50 1.93
C LEU A 82 13.65 -9.38 2.02
N GLY A 83 14.24 -9.38 3.23
CA GLY A 83 15.67 -9.10 3.43
C GLY A 83 16.05 -7.64 3.18
N ILE A 84 15.12 -6.72 3.38
CA ILE A 84 15.27 -5.28 3.11
C ILE A 84 15.54 -4.53 4.41
N THR A 85 16.51 -3.64 4.39
CA THR A 85 16.79 -2.74 5.52
C THR A 85 15.74 -1.63 5.57
N THR A 86 15.10 -1.45 6.72
CA THR A 86 14.14 -0.35 6.93
C THR A 86 14.79 0.83 7.60
N VAL A 87 14.67 2.01 6.99
CA VAL A 87 15.03 3.30 7.57
C VAL A 87 13.76 4.04 7.96
N MET A 88 13.64 4.38 9.24
CA MET A 88 12.53 5.17 9.76
C MET A 88 13.01 6.61 9.93
N PRO A 89 12.52 7.57 9.11
CA PRO A 89 12.90 8.95 9.25
C PRO A 89 12.34 9.54 10.55
N GLU A 90 13.02 10.55 11.10
CA GLU A 90 12.58 11.21 12.33
C GLU A 90 11.39 12.15 12.05
N ILE A 91 10.21 11.55 11.96
CA ILE A 91 8.94 12.26 11.73
C ILE A 91 7.86 11.75 12.70
N ASP A 92 6.83 12.57 12.91
CA ASP A 92 5.56 12.13 13.49
C ASP A 92 4.64 11.65 12.36
N PRO A 93 4.41 10.33 12.18
CA PRO A 93 3.58 9.81 11.10
C PRO A 93 2.13 10.31 11.13
N SER A 94 1.64 10.74 12.30
CA SER A 94 0.30 11.32 12.45
C SER A 94 0.21 12.78 11.96
N LYS A 95 1.37 13.42 11.74
CA LYS A 95 1.47 14.83 11.34
C LYS A 95 2.43 15.02 10.16
N PRO A 96 2.22 14.34 9.01
CA PRO A 96 3.15 14.36 7.89
C PRO A 96 3.42 15.76 7.34
N ALA A 97 2.45 16.67 7.48
CA ALA A 97 2.62 18.07 7.10
C ALA A 97 3.71 18.81 7.90
N LYS A 98 4.08 18.34 9.10
CA LYS A 98 5.14 18.93 9.94
C LYS A 98 6.53 18.35 9.67
N ALA A 99 6.66 17.32 8.86
CA ALA A 99 7.95 16.72 8.54
C ALA A 99 8.88 17.72 7.86
N SER A 100 10.16 17.71 8.22
CA SER A 100 11.19 18.52 7.56
C SER A 100 11.54 17.91 6.20
N ALA A 101 11.38 18.68 5.13
CA ALA A 101 11.78 18.26 3.79
C ALA A 101 13.29 17.98 3.71
N GLN A 102 14.09 18.82 4.34
CA GLN A 102 15.55 18.67 4.42
C GLN A 102 15.92 17.34 5.07
N SER A 103 15.41 17.05 6.26
CA SER A 103 15.72 15.82 7.00
C SER A 103 15.29 14.57 6.22
N LEU A 104 14.15 14.62 5.53
CA LEU A 104 13.69 13.51 4.68
C LEU A 104 14.67 13.25 3.52
N VAL A 105 15.13 14.31 2.83
CA VAL A 105 16.05 14.15 1.69
C VAL A 105 17.45 13.74 2.18
N GLU A 106 17.95 14.31 3.29
CA GLU A 106 19.18 13.85 3.93
C GLU A 106 19.11 12.36 4.28
N THR A 107 17.99 11.90 4.86
CA THR A 107 17.79 10.47 5.15
C THR A 107 17.87 9.62 3.87
N LEU A 108 17.25 10.05 2.77
CA LEU A 108 17.30 9.32 1.49
C LEU A 108 18.73 9.21 0.95
N VAL A 109 19.51 10.26 1.09
CA VAL A 109 20.90 10.33 0.59
C VAL A 109 21.87 9.58 1.50
N ASP A 110 21.84 9.85 2.81
CA ASP A 110 22.81 9.33 3.78
C ASP A 110 22.72 7.81 3.94
N PHE A 111 21.50 7.24 3.80
CA PHE A 111 21.27 5.80 3.89
C PHE A 111 21.21 5.12 2.52
N GLU A 112 21.55 5.82 1.43
CA GLU A 112 21.49 5.29 0.06
C GLU A 112 20.17 4.57 -0.26
N VAL A 113 19.06 5.17 0.14
CA VAL A 113 17.73 4.58 0.04
C VAL A 113 17.36 4.26 -1.42
N THR A 114 16.92 3.03 -1.65
CA THR A 114 16.55 2.53 -2.98
C THR A 114 15.04 2.48 -3.19
N THR A 115 14.28 2.40 -2.11
CA THR A 115 12.81 2.34 -2.12
C THR A 115 12.25 3.28 -1.05
N ALA A 116 11.15 3.94 -1.31
CA ALA A 116 10.45 4.74 -0.30
C ALA A 116 8.93 4.55 -0.38
N PHE A 117 8.29 4.39 0.78
CA PHE A 117 6.83 4.44 0.94
C PHE A 117 6.42 5.72 1.67
N ALA A 118 5.66 6.57 1.00
CA ALA A 118 5.27 7.85 1.57
C ALA A 118 3.84 8.28 1.15
N SER A 119 3.23 9.13 1.98
CA SER A 119 2.01 9.82 1.57
C SER A 119 2.31 10.88 0.51
N PRO A 120 1.31 11.31 -0.29
CA PRO A 120 1.49 12.39 -1.25
C PRO A 120 2.00 13.70 -0.63
N VAL A 121 1.68 13.96 0.64
CA VAL A 121 2.19 15.13 1.38
C VAL A 121 3.71 15.05 1.56
N ILE A 122 4.21 13.90 1.98
CA ILE A 122 5.66 13.68 2.14
C ILE A 122 6.35 13.67 0.78
N GLY A 123 5.78 12.97 -0.21
CA GLY A 123 6.31 12.95 -1.57
C GLY A 123 6.47 14.35 -2.16
N ARG A 124 5.49 15.23 -1.95
CA ARG A 124 5.56 16.64 -2.36
C ARG A 124 6.71 17.40 -1.71
N LYS A 125 6.88 17.24 -0.39
CA LYS A 125 7.98 17.88 0.34
C LYS A 125 9.35 17.47 -0.19
N ILE A 126 9.53 16.19 -0.46
CA ILE A 126 10.78 15.66 -1.04
C ILE A 126 10.99 16.23 -2.44
N ALA A 127 9.97 16.15 -3.31
CA ALA A 127 10.06 16.62 -4.68
C ALA A 127 10.35 18.15 -4.76
N ASP A 128 9.64 18.95 -3.95
CA ASP A 128 9.84 20.40 -3.91
C ASP A 128 11.25 20.76 -3.40
N TRP A 129 11.74 20.08 -2.36
CA TRP A 129 13.08 20.30 -1.84
C TRP A 129 14.17 19.95 -2.85
N CYS A 130 14.04 18.80 -3.52
CA CYS A 130 14.98 18.37 -4.55
C CYS A 130 14.99 19.35 -5.74
N GLU A 131 13.81 19.77 -6.21
CA GLU A 131 13.70 20.73 -7.32
C GLU A 131 14.35 22.08 -6.97
N HIS A 132 14.03 22.67 -5.81
CA HIS A 132 14.61 23.94 -5.36
C HIS A 132 16.14 23.88 -5.16
N GLY A 133 16.64 22.76 -4.66
CA GLY A 133 18.08 22.53 -4.44
C GLY A 133 18.81 22.00 -5.67
N ASN A 134 18.14 21.79 -6.80
CA ASN A 134 18.68 21.09 -7.97
C ASN A 134 19.34 19.76 -7.58
N LEU A 135 18.71 19.02 -6.67
CA LEU A 135 19.16 17.73 -6.15
C LEU A 135 18.48 16.60 -6.91
N ARG A 136 19.19 15.48 -7.01
CA ARG A 136 18.66 14.26 -7.60
C ARG A 136 18.77 13.09 -6.62
N LEU A 137 17.97 12.07 -6.84
CA LEU A 137 17.94 10.84 -6.05
C LEU A 137 18.39 9.65 -6.93
N PRO A 138 19.70 9.56 -7.25
CA PRO A 138 20.20 8.58 -8.24
C PRO A 138 20.10 7.12 -7.78
N ARG A 139 20.03 6.89 -6.47
CA ARG A 139 19.89 5.53 -5.90
C ARG A 139 18.44 5.05 -5.81
N MET A 140 17.47 5.98 -5.96
CA MET A 140 16.04 5.66 -5.84
C MET A 140 15.56 4.84 -7.04
N ASN A 141 15.19 3.58 -6.79
CA ASN A 141 14.61 2.68 -7.78
C ASN A 141 13.08 2.78 -7.82
N ARG A 142 12.45 2.97 -6.67
CA ARG A 142 10.99 3.00 -6.51
C ARG A 142 10.57 4.03 -5.48
N PHE A 143 9.58 4.82 -5.83
CA PHE A 143 8.92 5.72 -4.89
C PHE A 143 7.43 5.41 -4.87
N PHE A 144 6.94 4.82 -3.78
CA PHE A 144 5.54 4.51 -3.61
C PHE A 144 4.81 5.70 -2.97
N LEU A 145 3.76 6.16 -3.65
CA LEU A 145 2.81 7.14 -3.12
C LEU A 145 1.53 6.41 -2.69
N ALA A 146 1.25 6.37 -1.41
CA ALA A 146 0.12 5.63 -0.85
C ALA A 146 -0.66 6.42 0.22
N GLY A 147 -1.87 5.95 0.52
CA GLY A 147 -2.71 6.50 1.60
C GLY A 147 -3.59 7.68 1.19
N ALA A 148 -3.46 8.21 -0.02
CA ALA A 148 -4.34 9.23 -0.58
C ALA A 148 -4.15 9.32 -2.11
N PRO A 149 -5.10 9.93 -2.85
CA PRO A 149 -4.95 10.21 -4.27
C PRO A 149 -3.72 11.07 -4.57
N SER A 150 -2.97 10.70 -5.61
CA SER A 150 -1.73 11.38 -6.01
C SER A 150 -1.97 12.21 -7.27
N PRO A 151 -1.93 13.55 -7.19
CA PRO A 151 -2.11 14.40 -8.37
C PRO A 151 -1.04 14.15 -9.44
N PRO A 152 -1.40 14.16 -10.74
CA PRO A 152 -0.44 13.93 -11.83
C PRO A 152 0.80 14.81 -11.77
N GLN A 153 0.65 16.08 -11.39
CA GLN A 153 1.76 17.02 -11.26
C GLN A 153 2.79 16.60 -10.19
N LEU A 154 2.33 15.98 -9.09
CA LEU A 154 3.21 15.45 -8.06
C LEU A 154 3.98 14.23 -8.57
N VAL A 155 3.28 13.33 -9.26
CA VAL A 155 3.86 12.10 -9.81
C VAL A 155 4.95 12.45 -10.84
N GLU A 156 4.68 13.40 -11.74
CA GLU A 156 5.62 13.92 -12.73
C GLU A 156 6.84 14.57 -12.05
N LYS A 157 6.61 15.42 -11.05
CA LYS A 157 7.68 16.10 -10.30
C LYS A 157 8.59 15.10 -9.57
N LEU A 158 8.02 14.11 -8.87
CA LEU A 158 8.82 13.05 -8.23
C LEU A 158 9.63 12.25 -9.25
N ALA A 159 9.03 11.87 -10.38
CA ALA A 159 9.75 11.16 -11.43
C ALA A 159 10.92 11.97 -11.98
N SER A 160 10.78 13.30 -12.07
CA SER A 160 11.83 14.18 -12.60
C SER A 160 13.08 14.28 -11.71
N VAL A 161 12.99 14.02 -10.42
CA VAL A 161 14.13 14.08 -9.48
C VAL A 161 14.85 12.74 -9.29
N MET A 162 14.35 11.67 -9.91
CA MET A 162 14.98 10.35 -9.94
C MET A 162 15.64 10.11 -11.30
N ASP A 163 16.79 9.43 -11.32
CA ASP A 163 17.51 9.18 -12.58
C ASP A 163 16.89 8.02 -13.38
N ASN A 164 16.65 6.90 -12.72
CA ASN A 164 16.11 5.67 -13.32
C ASN A 164 14.96 5.06 -12.51
N GLY A 165 14.50 5.76 -11.50
CA GLY A 165 13.46 5.27 -10.60
C GLY A 165 12.06 5.38 -11.18
N GLN A 166 11.14 4.64 -10.58
CA GLN A 166 9.73 4.65 -10.91
C GLN A 166 8.89 5.21 -9.77
N VAL A 167 7.92 6.06 -10.10
CA VAL A 167 6.85 6.41 -9.15
C VAL A 167 5.72 5.42 -9.35
N LEU A 168 5.32 4.79 -8.24
CA LEU A 168 4.29 3.76 -8.19
C LEU A 168 3.18 4.21 -7.23
N ILE A 169 1.95 4.05 -7.64
CA ILE A 169 0.79 4.43 -6.84
C ILE A 169 -0.04 3.16 -6.57
N PRO A 170 0.25 2.44 -5.48
CA PRO A 170 -0.54 1.28 -5.10
C PRO A 170 -1.90 1.70 -4.55
N TYR A 171 -2.93 0.94 -4.91
CA TYR A 171 -4.26 1.02 -4.34
C TYR A 171 -4.50 -0.15 -3.38
N GLY A 172 -5.15 0.15 -2.28
CA GLY A 172 -5.53 -0.81 -1.26
C GLY A 172 -5.92 -0.14 0.06
N ALA A 173 -6.33 -0.97 0.98
CA ALA A 173 -6.66 -0.60 2.36
C ALA A 173 -5.99 -1.58 3.33
N THR A 174 -6.02 -1.31 4.63
CA THR A 174 -5.49 -2.25 5.63
C THR A 174 -6.09 -3.64 5.46
N GLU A 175 -7.34 -3.74 5.03
CA GLU A 175 -8.08 -4.98 4.79
C GLU A 175 -7.67 -5.72 3.53
N ALA A 176 -7.03 -5.04 2.57
CA ALA A 176 -6.65 -5.58 1.27
C ALA A 176 -5.55 -4.72 0.66
N LEU A 177 -4.29 -5.15 0.74
CA LEU A 177 -3.18 -4.42 0.12
C LEU A 177 -2.00 -5.33 -0.23
N PRO A 178 -1.35 -5.08 -1.37
CA PRO A 178 -1.83 -4.23 -2.47
C PRO A 178 -2.94 -4.92 -3.28
N VAL A 179 -3.80 -4.14 -3.90
CA VAL A 179 -4.89 -4.63 -4.78
C VAL A 179 -4.53 -4.42 -6.25
N SER A 180 -4.13 -3.21 -6.57
CA SER A 180 -3.71 -2.77 -7.90
C SER A 180 -2.66 -1.68 -7.78
N TYR A 181 -2.09 -1.23 -8.88
CA TYR A 181 -1.20 -0.06 -8.89
C TYR A 181 -1.17 0.61 -10.26
N CYS A 182 -0.83 1.91 -10.23
CA CYS A 182 -0.47 2.68 -11.42
C CYS A 182 1.02 3.01 -11.39
N THR A 183 1.63 3.06 -12.56
CA THR A 183 2.94 3.66 -12.78
C THR A 183 2.81 5.16 -13.10
N HIS A 184 3.93 5.89 -13.05
CA HIS A 184 3.99 7.26 -13.58
C HIS A 184 3.40 7.34 -15.00
N ALA A 185 3.77 6.42 -15.90
CA ALA A 185 3.28 6.42 -17.27
C ALA A 185 1.75 6.26 -17.37
N ASP A 186 1.16 5.42 -16.50
CA ASP A 186 -0.30 5.23 -16.45
C ASP A 186 -1.01 6.51 -16.01
N VAL A 187 -0.49 7.16 -14.98
CA VAL A 187 -1.04 8.43 -14.48
C VAL A 187 -0.94 9.53 -15.55
N MET A 188 0.19 9.60 -16.28
CA MET A 188 0.34 10.59 -17.36
C MET A 188 -0.63 10.33 -18.52
N ARG A 189 -0.87 9.08 -18.90
CA ARG A 189 -1.91 8.74 -19.89
C ARG A 189 -3.30 9.13 -19.43
N ALA A 190 -3.58 8.93 -18.14
CA ALA A 190 -4.87 9.24 -17.52
C ALA A 190 -5.05 10.72 -17.15
N ARG A 191 -3.99 11.54 -17.24
CA ARG A 191 -3.93 12.91 -16.71
C ARG A 191 -5.13 13.76 -17.07
N LYS A 192 -5.49 13.79 -18.37
CA LYS A 192 -6.61 14.61 -18.84
C LYS A 192 -7.92 14.24 -18.17
N GLY A 193 -8.24 12.94 -18.09
CA GLY A 193 -9.44 12.45 -17.41
C GLY A 193 -9.42 12.76 -15.92
N ILE A 194 -8.29 12.55 -15.24
CA ILE A 194 -8.13 12.88 -13.81
C ILE A 194 -8.40 14.38 -13.58
N GLU A 195 -7.82 15.26 -14.39
CA GLU A 195 -8.01 16.72 -14.29
C GLU A 195 -9.45 17.17 -14.64
N GLN A 196 -10.18 16.37 -15.40
CA GLN A 196 -11.61 16.57 -15.74
C GLN A 196 -12.57 15.93 -14.71
N GLY A 197 -12.05 15.27 -13.69
CA GLY A 197 -12.87 14.68 -12.63
C GLY A 197 -13.37 13.26 -12.93
N GLU A 198 -12.77 12.55 -13.88
CA GLU A 198 -13.10 11.15 -14.22
C GLU A 198 -12.59 10.12 -13.19
N GLY A 199 -12.13 10.56 -12.02
CA GLY A 199 -11.60 9.71 -10.97
C GLY A 199 -10.08 9.55 -11.01
N SER A 200 -9.55 8.85 -10.00
CA SER A 200 -8.12 8.56 -9.90
C SER A 200 -7.76 7.33 -10.74
N CYS A 201 -6.55 7.29 -11.29
CA CYS A 201 -6.01 6.07 -11.87
C CYS A 201 -5.65 5.09 -10.75
N LEU A 202 -6.30 3.94 -10.69
CA LEU A 202 -6.01 2.87 -9.72
C LEU A 202 -5.32 1.66 -10.39
N GLY A 203 -5.26 1.65 -11.72
CA GLY A 203 -4.52 0.66 -12.51
C GLY A 203 -5.24 -0.69 -12.66
N LYS A 204 -4.45 -1.72 -12.92
CA LYS A 204 -4.95 -3.09 -13.10
C LYS A 204 -4.74 -3.91 -11.83
N ALA A 205 -5.64 -4.86 -11.61
CA ALA A 205 -5.51 -5.83 -10.53
C ALA A 205 -4.14 -6.53 -10.57
N LEU A 206 -3.57 -6.76 -9.41
CA LEU A 206 -2.38 -7.60 -9.27
C LEU A 206 -2.72 -9.07 -9.62
N PRO A 207 -1.74 -9.85 -10.07
CA PRO A 207 -1.93 -11.28 -10.29
C PRO A 207 -2.51 -11.97 -9.05
N GLY A 208 -3.56 -12.76 -9.26
CA GLY A 208 -4.29 -13.45 -8.18
C GLY A 208 -5.27 -12.59 -7.39
N VAL A 209 -5.36 -11.29 -7.65
CA VAL A 209 -6.37 -10.41 -7.09
C VAL A 209 -7.52 -10.25 -8.08
N SER A 210 -8.74 -10.49 -7.62
CA SER A 210 -9.98 -10.24 -8.36
C SER A 210 -10.58 -8.92 -7.87
N ILE A 211 -10.87 -8.02 -8.81
CA ILE A 211 -11.61 -6.77 -8.55
C ILE A 211 -12.93 -6.88 -9.28
N LYS A 212 -14.02 -6.68 -8.58
CA LYS A 212 -15.37 -6.67 -9.12
C LYS A 212 -16.14 -5.45 -8.63
N LEU A 213 -17.11 -5.02 -9.40
CA LEU A 213 -17.94 -3.87 -9.09
C LEU A 213 -19.37 -4.34 -8.83
N PHE A 214 -19.91 -3.90 -7.70
CA PHE A 214 -21.25 -4.24 -7.27
C PHE A 214 -22.12 -2.99 -7.10
N PRO A 215 -23.47 -3.14 -7.05
CA PRO A 215 -24.34 -2.01 -6.78
C PRO A 215 -23.98 -1.31 -5.46
N VAL A 216 -24.02 0.01 -5.45
CA VAL A 216 -23.79 0.78 -4.21
C VAL A 216 -24.89 0.48 -3.20
N SER A 217 -24.54 -0.01 -2.02
CA SER A 217 -25.50 -0.38 -0.98
C SER A 217 -25.04 0.00 0.41
N ALA A 218 -25.95 0.55 1.20
CA ALA A 218 -25.72 0.76 2.63
C ALA A 218 -25.89 -0.53 3.46
N SER A 219 -26.52 -1.56 2.88
CA SER A 219 -26.72 -2.85 3.53
C SER A 219 -25.65 -3.87 3.15
N PRO A 220 -25.37 -4.87 3.98
CA PRO A 220 -24.53 -5.99 3.63
C PRO A 220 -25.02 -6.69 2.35
N PHE A 221 -24.10 -7.24 1.56
CA PHE A 221 -24.45 -8.03 0.39
C PHE A 221 -24.87 -9.45 0.78
N GLY A 222 -26.00 -9.90 0.21
CA GLY A 222 -26.43 -11.29 0.27
C GLY A 222 -25.73 -12.15 -0.80
N ASN A 223 -26.02 -13.45 -0.78
CA ASN A 223 -25.48 -14.42 -1.75
C ASN A 223 -26.03 -14.22 -3.19
N GLU A 224 -27.05 -13.39 -3.37
CA GLU A 224 -27.71 -13.14 -4.66
C GLU A 224 -27.29 -11.82 -5.29
N VAL A 225 -26.27 -11.14 -4.73
CA VAL A 225 -25.77 -9.90 -5.32
C VAL A 225 -25.13 -10.20 -6.66
N GLU A 226 -25.45 -9.40 -7.67
CA GLU A 226 -24.88 -9.51 -9.01
C GLU A 226 -23.92 -8.36 -9.29
N GLU A 227 -22.90 -8.63 -10.11
CA GLU A 227 -21.99 -7.59 -10.60
C GLU A 227 -22.76 -6.59 -11.48
N ILE A 228 -22.33 -5.34 -11.46
CA ILE A 228 -22.85 -4.33 -12.38
C ILE A 228 -22.25 -4.50 -13.78
N ASN A 229 -22.91 -3.94 -14.79
CA ASN A 229 -22.42 -3.97 -16.16
C ASN A 229 -21.15 -3.12 -16.34
N GLU A 230 -20.34 -3.46 -17.35
CA GLU A 230 -19.18 -2.67 -17.75
C GLU A 230 -19.54 -1.20 -18.00
N GLY A 231 -18.62 -0.30 -17.63
CA GLY A 231 -18.80 1.15 -17.79
C GLY A 231 -19.72 1.82 -16.75
N GLN A 232 -20.33 1.06 -15.86
CA GLN A 232 -21.10 1.61 -14.75
C GLN A 232 -20.21 1.85 -13.53
N VAL A 233 -20.55 2.86 -12.73
CA VAL A 233 -19.92 3.11 -11.44
C VAL A 233 -20.56 2.23 -10.38
N GLY A 234 -19.73 1.51 -9.63
CA GLY A 234 -20.16 0.64 -8.53
C GLY A 234 -19.20 0.66 -7.34
N GLU A 235 -19.57 -0.07 -6.30
CA GLU A 235 -18.71 -0.28 -5.15
C GLU A 235 -17.60 -1.27 -5.49
N ILE A 236 -16.36 -0.88 -5.24
CA ILE A 236 -15.18 -1.72 -5.48
C ILE A 236 -15.14 -2.83 -4.42
N CYS A 237 -15.17 -4.07 -4.88
CA CYS A 237 -15.02 -5.25 -4.03
C CYS A 237 -13.86 -6.11 -4.51
N VAL A 238 -13.07 -6.64 -3.58
CA VAL A 238 -11.82 -7.33 -3.91
C VAL A 238 -11.69 -8.67 -3.21
N ALA A 239 -11.12 -9.65 -3.91
CA ALA A 239 -10.76 -10.94 -3.36
C ALA A 239 -9.36 -11.35 -3.81
N GLY A 240 -8.68 -12.20 -3.05
CA GLY A 240 -7.37 -12.70 -3.42
C GLY A 240 -6.43 -12.91 -2.22
N PRO A 241 -5.17 -13.26 -2.48
CA PRO A 241 -4.22 -13.64 -1.43
C PRO A 241 -3.83 -12.48 -0.51
N THR A 242 -4.00 -11.23 -0.94
CA THR A 242 -3.69 -10.03 -0.16
C THR A 242 -4.89 -9.51 0.64
N VAL A 243 -6.04 -10.19 0.56
CA VAL A 243 -7.29 -9.78 1.20
C VAL A 243 -7.47 -10.52 2.52
N THR A 244 -7.73 -9.78 3.59
CA THR A 244 -8.02 -10.34 4.93
C THR A 244 -9.45 -10.87 4.99
N GLU A 245 -9.71 -11.81 5.90
CA GLU A 245 -11.01 -12.48 5.96
C GLU A 245 -11.93 -11.92 7.05
N GLU A 246 -11.39 -11.28 8.10
CA GLU A 246 -12.19 -10.83 9.24
C GLU A 246 -11.58 -9.68 10.03
N TYR A 247 -12.42 -9.03 10.84
CA TYR A 247 -12.02 -8.12 11.90
C TYR A 247 -12.01 -8.83 13.25
N TYR A 248 -11.00 -8.58 14.05
CA TYR A 248 -10.79 -9.20 15.34
C TYR A 248 -11.93 -8.91 16.31
N ARG A 249 -12.63 -9.97 16.74
CA ARG A 249 -13.77 -9.90 17.66
C ARG A 249 -14.89 -8.94 17.24
N MET A 250 -15.04 -8.69 15.95
CA MET A 250 -16.07 -7.81 15.41
C MET A 250 -16.88 -8.50 14.29
N PRO A 251 -17.68 -9.55 14.62
CA PRO A 251 -18.42 -10.32 13.62
C PRO A 251 -19.41 -9.48 12.84
N GLY A 252 -20.05 -8.47 13.44
CA GLY A 252 -20.94 -7.54 12.74
C GLY A 252 -20.21 -6.75 11.66
N ALA A 253 -19.07 -6.11 12.01
CA ALA A 253 -18.28 -5.36 11.04
C ALA A 253 -17.72 -6.27 9.93
N THR A 254 -17.39 -7.52 10.26
CA THR A 254 -16.97 -8.53 9.27
C THR A 254 -18.11 -8.84 8.31
N PHE A 255 -19.31 -9.08 8.83
CA PHE A 255 -20.51 -9.34 8.02
C PHE A 255 -20.88 -8.15 7.11
N ASP A 256 -20.75 -6.92 7.60
CA ASP A 256 -21.06 -5.70 6.83
C ASP A 256 -20.10 -5.47 5.67
N SER A 257 -18.82 -5.88 5.85
CA SER A 257 -17.75 -5.54 4.92
C SER A 257 -17.27 -6.70 4.03
N LYS A 258 -17.69 -7.93 4.34
CA LYS A 258 -17.22 -9.12 3.62
C LYS A 258 -18.37 -10.04 3.27
N PHE A 259 -18.32 -10.58 2.06
CA PHE A 259 -19.36 -11.48 1.54
C PHE A 259 -18.74 -12.56 0.66
N ARG A 260 -19.49 -13.64 0.42
CA ARG A 260 -19.07 -14.71 -0.49
C ARG A 260 -19.65 -14.49 -1.87
N TYR A 261 -18.78 -14.56 -2.88
CA TYR A 261 -19.14 -14.52 -4.28
C TYR A 261 -18.15 -15.39 -5.07
N ASP A 262 -18.63 -16.21 -6.02
CA ASP A 262 -17.82 -17.14 -6.81
C ASP A 262 -16.85 -17.99 -5.95
N SER A 263 -17.33 -18.51 -4.84
CA SER A 263 -16.56 -19.33 -3.88
C SER A 263 -15.40 -18.60 -3.19
N GLN A 264 -15.27 -17.30 -3.36
CA GLN A 264 -14.25 -16.46 -2.72
C GLN A 264 -14.87 -15.52 -1.68
N ILE A 265 -14.06 -15.05 -0.76
CA ILE A 265 -14.43 -13.96 0.16
C ILE A 265 -14.00 -12.64 -0.47
N TYR A 266 -14.99 -11.81 -0.75
CA TYR A 266 -14.78 -10.44 -1.22
C TYR A 266 -14.84 -9.46 -0.04
N HIS A 267 -13.95 -8.49 -0.06
CA HIS A 267 -13.99 -7.33 0.83
C HIS A 267 -14.51 -6.13 0.07
N ARG A 268 -15.48 -5.43 0.66
CA ARG A 268 -16.01 -4.15 0.20
C ARG A 268 -15.02 -3.06 0.59
N MET A 269 -14.41 -2.40 -0.40
CA MET A 269 -13.40 -1.35 -0.13
C MET A 269 -13.99 -0.06 0.42
N GLY A 270 -15.31 0.14 0.23
CA GLY A 270 -15.97 1.38 0.59
C GLY A 270 -15.70 2.53 -0.40
N ASP A 271 -14.99 2.24 -1.47
CA ASP A 271 -14.72 3.16 -2.57
C ASP A 271 -15.62 2.85 -3.76
N LEU A 272 -15.92 3.87 -4.56
CA LEU A 272 -16.64 3.75 -5.82
C LEU A 272 -15.67 3.82 -6.98
N GLY A 273 -15.93 3.02 -8.02
CA GLY A 273 -15.10 3.01 -9.21
C GLY A 273 -15.80 2.44 -10.42
N TYR A 274 -15.10 2.48 -11.54
CA TYR A 274 -15.51 1.86 -12.80
C TYR A 274 -14.29 1.34 -13.54
N PHE A 275 -14.47 0.42 -14.47
CA PHE A 275 -13.41 0.02 -15.39
C PHE A 275 -13.47 0.88 -16.65
N ASP A 276 -12.32 1.42 -17.03
CA ASP A 276 -12.17 2.12 -18.31
C ASP A 276 -12.03 1.13 -19.49
N VAL A 277 -11.92 1.66 -20.69
CA VAL A 277 -11.84 0.84 -21.93
C VAL A 277 -10.62 -0.10 -21.97
N ASP A 278 -9.59 0.17 -21.19
CA ASP A 278 -8.39 -0.67 -21.09
C ASP A 278 -8.47 -1.65 -19.88
N LEU A 279 -9.65 -1.79 -19.28
CA LEU A 279 -9.89 -2.56 -18.06
C LEU A 279 -9.02 -2.10 -16.88
N SER A 280 -8.63 -0.85 -16.85
CA SER A 280 -8.00 -0.22 -15.69
C SER A 280 -9.06 0.35 -14.76
N LEU A 281 -8.88 0.13 -13.45
CA LEU A 281 -9.77 0.67 -12.42
C LEU A 281 -9.56 2.17 -12.26
N ARG A 282 -10.68 2.89 -12.21
CA ARG A 282 -10.73 4.33 -11.94
C ARG A 282 -11.50 4.62 -10.68
#